data_8f575c4e0cfcda733d42894dbc8d4af9
#
_entry.id   8f575c4e0cfcda733d42894dbc8d4af9
#
_cell.length_a   1.000
_cell.length_b   1.000
_cell.length_c   1.000
_cell.angle_alpha   90.00
_cell.angle_beta   90.00
_cell.angle_gamma   90.00
#
_symmetry.space_group_name_H-M   'P 1'
#
loop_
_entity.id
_entity.type
_entity.pdbx_description
1 polymer ?
#
loop_
_entity_poly.entity_id
_entity_poly.type
_entity_poly.pdbx_seq_one_letter_code
_entity_poly.pdbx_strand_id
1 'polypeptide(L)'
;MQSVTVSRRVDAPPEQVRAAMDDLEAFMLAAGFTEVTVDGDDMHLENQVGLATVTLDLRLVEREADLAYEQADGFFETMDTEYRVEAVDGGSAITATTDFELDLALVGQILDATVIKRQRRHELESQFDWLESEVVG
;
A
#
# COMPACT_ATOMS: atom_id res chain seq x y z
N MET A 1 5.21 10.63 13.82
CA MET A 1 4.61 10.18 12.55
C MET A 1 5.71 9.78 11.59
N GLN A 2 5.64 8.57 11.08
CA GLN A 2 6.55 8.09 10.04
C GLN A 2 5.87 8.21 8.69
N SER A 3 6.65 8.48 7.64
CA SER A 3 6.10 8.63 6.29
C SER A 3 7.03 7.97 5.27
N VAL A 4 6.42 7.28 4.29
CA VAL A 4 7.13 6.68 3.15
C VAL A 4 6.40 7.09 1.88
N THR A 5 7.15 7.59 0.91
CA THR A 5 6.61 7.95 -0.41
C THR A 5 7.41 7.23 -1.48
N VAL A 6 6.71 6.59 -2.41
CA VAL A 6 7.31 5.90 -3.55
C VAL A 6 6.62 6.38 -4.82
N SER A 7 7.39 6.65 -5.86
CA SER A 7 6.87 7.08 -7.15
C SER A 7 7.45 6.22 -8.26
N ARG A 8 6.65 6.02 -9.32
CA ARG A 8 7.11 5.31 -10.50
C ARG A 8 6.42 5.84 -11.75
N ARG A 9 7.20 5.97 -12.84
CA ARG A 9 6.66 6.25 -14.15
C ARG A 9 6.38 4.92 -14.87
N VAL A 10 5.21 4.83 -15.51
CA VAL A 10 4.75 3.63 -16.22
C VAL A 10 4.33 4.03 -17.63
N ASP A 11 4.71 3.25 -18.65
CA ASP A 11 4.40 3.52 -20.04
C ASP A 11 2.99 3.01 -20.40
N ALA A 12 1.98 3.56 -19.74
CA ALA A 12 0.58 3.24 -20.01
C ALA A 12 -0.28 4.44 -19.58
N PRO A 13 -1.44 4.64 -20.22
CA PRO A 13 -2.31 5.77 -19.86
C PRO A 13 -2.91 5.57 -18.46
N PRO A 14 -3.23 6.69 -17.77
CA PRO A 14 -3.75 6.63 -16.39
C PRO A 14 -4.97 5.75 -16.21
N GLU A 15 -5.90 5.73 -17.17
CA GLU A 15 -7.11 4.92 -17.05
C GLU A 15 -6.82 3.42 -17.01
N GLN A 16 -5.76 2.97 -17.67
CA GLN A 16 -5.35 1.56 -17.62
C GLN A 16 -4.73 1.22 -16.27
N VAL A 17 -3.94 2.14 -15.72
CA VAL A 17 -3.35 1.96 -14.38
C VAL A 17 -4.45 1.91 -13.33
N ARG A 18 -5.40 2.84 -13.40
CA ARG A 18 -6.53 2.88 -12.46
C ARG A 18 -7.38 1.61 -12.54
N ALA A 19 -7.62 1.12 -13.75
CA ALA A 19 -8.40 -0.11 -13.94
C ALA A 19 -7.71 -1.33 -13.30
N ALA A 20 -6.39 -1.41 -13.40
CA ALA A 20 -5.63 -2.49 -12.75
C ALA A 20 -5.71 -2.37 -11.22
N MET A 21 -5.66 -1.15 -10.68
CA MET A 21 -5.78 -0.92 -9.23
C MET A 21 -7.18 -1.25 -8.69
N ASP A 22 -8.20 -1.24 -9.53
CA ASP A 22 -9.56 -1.57 -9.12
C ASP A 22 -9.71 -3.05 -8.72
N ASP A 23 -8.82 -3.92 -9.17
CA ASP A 23 -8.72 -5.29 -8.67
C ASP A 23 -7.99 -5.25 -7.32
N LEU A 24 -8.67 -4.83 -6.29
CA LEU A 24 -8.09 -4.57 -4.97
C LEU A 24 -7.42 -5.79 -4.36
N GLU A 25 -8.04 -6.97 -4.47
CA GLU A 25 -7.44 -8.18 -3.93
C GLU A 25 -6.08 -8.45 -4.58
N ALA A 26 -6.01 -8.44 -5.90
CA ALA A 26 -4.78 -8.67 -6.63
C ALA A 26 -3.73 -7.57 -6.34
N PHE A 27 -4.18 -6.32 -6.30
CA PHE A 27 -3.30 -5.18 -6.03
C PHE A 27 -2.68 -5.27 -4.63
N MET A 28 -3.48 -5.62 -3.63
CA MET A 28 -2.99 -5.76 -2.25
C MET A 28 -2.12 -7.01 -2.09
N LEU A 29 -2.47 -8.12 -2.73
CA LEU A 29 -1.60 -9.32 -2.73
C LEU A 29 -0.24 -9.03 -3.36
N ALA A 30 -0.18 -8.15 -4.34
CA ALA A 30 1.07 -7.77 -5.00
C ALA A 30 2.05 -7.08 -4.06
N ALA A 31 1.59 -6.52 -2.95
CA ALA A 31 2.46 -5.95 -1.92
C ALA A 31 3.24 -7.02 -1.15
N GLY A 32 2.81 -8.28 -1.22
CA GLY A 32 3.46 -9.39 -0.53
C GLY A 32 2.72 -9.89 0.71
N PHE A 33 1.50 -9.42 0.94
CA PHE A 33 0.69 -9.92 2.06
C PHE A 33 0.38 -11.40 1.87
N THR A 34 0.42 -12.15 2.96
CA THR A 34 0.17 -13.60 2.92
C THR A 34 -1.32 -13.91 2.81
N GLU A 35 -2.18 -13.00 3.25
CA GLU A 35 -3.63 -13.15 3.17
C GLU A 35 -4.28 -11.79 2.93
N VAL A 36 -5.23 -11.73 1.99
CA VAL A 36 -6.01 -10.53 1.70
C VAL A 36 -7.47 -10.95 1.50
N THR A 37 -8.38 -10.33 2.25
CA THR A 37 -9.82 -10.51 2.08
C THR A 37 -10.43 -9.12 1.88
N VAL A 38 -11.23 -8.95 0.82
CA VAL A 38 -11.90 -7.69 0.51
C VAL A 38 -13.41 -7.91 0.63
N ASP A 39 -14.07 -7.06 1.44
CA ASP A 39 -15.51 -7.11 1.63
C ASP A 39 -16.06 -5.67 1.60
N GLY A 40 -16.56 -5.25 0.44
CA GLY A 40 -17.00 -3.86 0.24
C GLY A 40 -15.85 -2.90 0.41
N ASP A 41 -15.98 -1.98 1.35
CA ASP A 41 -14.93 -1.00 1.67
C ASP A 41 -13.94 -1.49 2.73
N ASP A 42 -14.14 -2.69 3.26
CA ASP A 42 -13.29 -3.25 4.31
C ASP A 42 -12.33 -4.27 3.74
N MET A 43 -11.09 -4.25 4.24
CA MET A 43 -10.06 -5.22 3.85
C MET A 43 -9.40 -5.78 5.09
N HIS A 44 -9.18 -7.09 5.10
CA HIS A 44 -8.41 -7.76 6.15
C HIS A 44 -7.13 -8.31 5.55
N LEU A 45 -6.00 -7.94 6.13
CA LEU A 45 -4.68 -8.33 5.63
C LEU A 45 -3.86 -8.98 6.73
N GLU A 46 -3.07 -9.99 6.35
CA GLU A 46 -2.05 -10.55 7.23
C GLU A 46 -0.72 -10.58 6.51
N ASN A 47 0.36 -10.35 7.26
CA ASN A 47 1.71 -10.33 6.70
C ASN A 47 2.71 -10.88 7.71
N GLN A 48 3.80 -11.42 7.18
CA GLN A 48 4.96 -11.83 7.98
C GLN A 48 6.03 -10.75 7.85
N VAL A 49 6.44 -10.17 8.97
CA VAL A 49 7.53 -9.19 9.01
C VAL A 49 8.57 -9.73 9.99
N GLY A 50 9.65 -10.30 9.46
CA GLY A 50 10.59 -11.04 10.28
C GLY A 50 9.93 -12.27 10.88
N LEU A 51 9.95 -12.39 12.20
CA LEU A 51 9.31 -13.48 12.93
C LEU A 51 7.89 -13.13 13.39
N ALA A 52 7.44 -11.91 13.11
CA ALA A 52 6.14 -11.43 13.59
C ALA A 52 5.06 -11.61 12.53
N THR A 53 3.84 -11.92 12.96
CA THR A 53 2.65 -11.88 12.11
C THR A 53 1.96 -10.55 12.38
N VAL A 54 1.77 -9.77 11.33
CA VAL A 54 1.12 -8.45 11.40
C VAL A 54 -0.26 -8.57 10.79
N THR A 55 -1.28 -8.11 11.51
CA THR A 55 -2.67 -8.13 11.06
C THR A 55 -3.16 -6.70 10.91
N LEU A 56 -3.85 -6.42 9.80
CA LEU A 56 -4.38 -5.10 9.49
C LEU A 56 -5.83 -5.22 9.02
N ASP A 57 -6.71 -4.46 9.65
CA ASP A 57 -8.07 -4.23 9.15
C ASP A 57 -8.11 -2.81 8.62
N LEU A 58 -8.36 -2.68 7.32
CA LEU A 58 -8.32 -1.41 6.60
C LEU A 58 -9.71 -1.03 6.10
N ARG A 59 -9.94 0.26 5.94
CA ARG A 59 -11.17 0.78 5.35
C ARG A 59 -10.83 1.75 4.24
N LEU A 60 -11.45 1.56 3.07
CA LEU A 60 -11.35 2.51 1.97
C LEU A 60 -12.03 3.82 2.38
N VAL A 61 -11.39 4.93 2.07
CA VAL A 61 -11.91 6.26 2.37
C VAL A 61 -11.86 7.12 1.11
N GLU A 62 -12.76 8.10 1.02
CA GLU A 62 -12.78 9.04 -0.09
C GLU A 62 -11.86 10.22 0.22
N ARG A 63 -10.90 10.46 -0.66
CA ARG A 63 -9.97 11.59 -0.59
C ARG A 63 -9.67 12.06 -2.00
N GLU A 64 -8.95 13.16 -2.13
CA GLU A 64 -8.45 13.63 -3.42
C GLU A 64 -7.28 12.75 -3.86
N ALA A 65 -7.57 11.47 -4.12
CA ALA A 65 -6.62 10.44 -4.52
C ALA A 65 -7.37 9.40 -5.33
N ASP A 66 -6.65 8.60 -6.11
CA ASP A 66 -7.25 7.53 -6.90
C ASP A 66 -7.63 6.33 -6.04
N LEU A 67 -6.91 6.14 -4.95
CA LEU A 67 -7.18 5.09 -3.96
C LEU A 67 -6.66 5.58 -2.62
N ALA A 68 -7.44 5.43 -1.58
CA ALA A 68 -7.01 5.76 -0.23
C ALA A 68 -7.65 4.80 0.77
N TYR A 69 -6.89 4.44 1.80
CA TYR A 69 -7.42 3.65 2.90
C TYR A 69 -6.75 4.05 4.20
N GLU A 70 -7.41 3.76 5.30
CA GLU A 70 -6.86 3.95 6.63
C GLU A 70 -7.08 2.70 7.47
N GLN A 71 -6.24 2.51 8.49
CA GLN A 71 -6.39 1.39 9.39
C GLN A 71 -7.58 1.64 10.33
N ALA A 72 -8.51 0.68 10.35
CA ALA A 72 -9.60 0.66 11.32
C ALA A 72 -9.14 -0.03 12.61
N ASP A 73 -8.35 -1.10 12.47
CA ASP A 73 -7.79 -1.83 13.59
C ASP A 73 -6.55 -2.60 13.12
N GLY A 74 -5.58 -2.82 14.00
CA GLY A 74 -4.44 -3.64 13.65
C GLY A 74 -3.13 -3.19 14.28
N PHE A 75 -2.04 -3.50 13.59
CA PHE A 75 -0.68 -3.40 14.08
C PHE A 75 -0.24 -1.99 14.45
N PHE A 76 -0.64 -1.01 13.65
CA PHE A 76 -0.22 0.37 13.88
C PHE A 76 -1.08 1.05 14.92
N GLU A 77 -0.56 2.10 15.55
CA GLU A 77 -1.40 3.03 16.30
C GLU A 77 -2.34 3.77 15.35
N THR A 78 -1.77 4.34 14.30
CA THR A 78 -2.51 4.92 13.18
C THR A 78 -1.77 4.61 11.89
N MET A 79 -2.53 4.47 10.80
CA MET A 79 -1.95 4.31 9.46
C MET A 79 -2.94 4.75 8.40
N ASP A 80 -2.47 5.50 7.42
CA ASP A 80 -3.23 5.77 6.21
C ASP A 80 -2.32 5.75 4.99
N THR A 81 -2.90 5.47 3.84
CA THR A 81 -2.16 5.35 2.59
C THR A 81 -2.98 5.95 1.46
N GLU A 82 -2.33 6.69 0.58
CA GLU A 82 -2.94 7.27 -0.60
C GLU A 82 -2.12 6.93 -1.85
N TYR A 83 -2.83 6.65 -2.95
CA TYR A 83 -2.23 6.44 -4.27
C TYR A 83 -2.79 7.46 -5.23
N ARG A 84 -1.91 8.09 -6.00
CA ARG A 84 -2.29 9.05 -7.04
C ARG A 84 -1.70 8.63 -8.36
N VAL A 85 -2.50 8.75 -9.42
CA VAL A 85 -2.10 8.43 -10.79
C VAL A 85 -2.29 9.69 -11.62
N GLU A 86 -1.23 10.16 -12.24
CA GLU A 86 -1.26 11.38 -13.05
C GLU A 86 -0.74 11.11 -14.46
N ALA A 87 -1.31 11.79 -15.45
CA ALA A 87 -0.83 11.70 -16.82
C ALA A 87 0.49 12.46 -16.94
N VAL A 88 1.47 11.84 -17.59
CA VAL A 88 2.74 12.45 -17.94
C VAL A 88 3.03 12.15 -19.41
N ASP A 89 4.04 12.80 -20.00
CA ASP A 89 4.42 12.56 -21.39
C ASP A 89 4.72 11.07 -21.62
N GLY A 90 3.90 10.42 -22.46
CA GLY A 90 4.09 9.04 -22.85
C GLY A 90 3.62 8.01 -21.82
N GLY A 91 2.89 8.42 -20.78
CA GLY A 91 2.44 7.43 -19.79
C GLY A 91 1.82 8.03 -18.56
N SER A 92 2.08 7.40 -17.41
CA SER A 92 1.55 7.79 -16.12
C SER A 92 2.65 7.87 -15.07
N ALA A 93 2.46 8.74 -14.08
CA ALA A 93 3.25 8.75 -12.86
C ALA A 93 2.36 8.30 -11.71
N ILE A 94 2.80 7.29 -10.98
CA ILE A 94 2.09 6.76 -9.83
C ILE A 94 2.86 7.16 -8.58
N THR A 95 2.16 7.72 -7.59
CA THR A 95 2.77 8.09 -6.31
C THR A 95 1.95 7.50 -5.18
N ALA A 96 2.60 6.78 -4.29
CA ALA A 96 1.99 6.24 -3.09
C ALA A 96 2.64 6.88 -1.88
N THR A 97 1.84 7.31 -0.92
CA THR A 97 2.32 7.85 0.35
C THR A 97 1.61 7.11 1.48
N THR A 98 2.38 6.58 2.41
CA THR A 98 1.84 5.95 3.61
C THR A 98 2.39 6.66 4.84
N ASP A 99 1.48 7.06 5.72
CA ASP A 99 1.81 7.71 6.99
C ASP A 99 1.35 6.79 8.12
N PHE A 100 2.20 6.61 9.13
CA PHE A 100 1.86 5.72 10.23
C PHE A 100 2.56 6.10 11.52
N GLU A 101 1.95 5.69 12.64
CA GLU A 101 2.54 5.75 13.97
C GLU A 101 2.59 4.34 14.54
N LEU A 102 3.71 4.01 15.18
CA LEU A 102 3.86 2.73 15.84
C LEU A 102 3.40 2.83 17.30
N ASP A 103 2.76 1.77 17.78
CA ASP A 103 2.43 1.65 19.19
C ASP A 103 3.73 1.56 19.98
N LEU A 104 3.91 2.44 20.97
CA LEU A 104 5.11 2.48 21.80
C LEU A 104 5.38 1.17 22.54
N ALA A 105 4.33 0.40 22.81
CA ALA A 105 4.48 -0.92 23.44
C ALA A 105 5.19 -1.94 22.53
N LEU A 106 5.20 -1.69 21.21
CA LEU A 106 5.82 -2.58 20.24
C LEU A 106 7.23 -2.09 19.83
N VAL A 107 7.50 -0.81 20.03
CA VAL A 107 8.79 -0.21 19.67
C VAL A 107 9.89 -0.74 20.60
N GLY A 108 11.00 -1.16 20.00
CA GLY A 108 12.14 -1.65 20.79
C GLY A 108 12.12 -3.15 21.05
N GLN A 109 11.10 -3.86 20.52
CA GLN A 109 11.10 -5.31 20.56
C GLN A 109 11.77 -5.87 19.28
N ILE A 110 10.98 -6.50 18.40
CA ILE A 110 11.48 -7.10 17.16
C ILE A 110 11.40 -6.12 16.01
N LEU A 111 10.42 -5.20 16.04
CA LEU A 111 10.12 -4.29 14.96
C LEU A 111 10.30 -2.85 15.41
N ASP A 112 11.19 -2.10 14.74
CA ASP A 112 11.37 -0.67 14.96
C ASP A 112 10.92 0.12 13.73
N ALA A 113 10.93 1.45 13.83
CA ALA A 113 10.46 2.32 12.75
C ALA A 113 11.27 2.12 11.45
N THR A 114 12.56 1.85 11.54
CA THR A 114 13.40 1.65 10.37
C THR A 114 13.01 0.39 9.61
N VAL A 115 12.78 -0.70 10.33
CA VAL A 115 12.36 -1.97 9.74
C VAL A 115 10.99 -1.82 9.07
N ILE A 116 10.04 -1.18 9.75
CA ILE A 116 8.68 -1.00 9.22
C ILE A 116 8.69 -0.07 8.01
N LYS A 117 9.47 1.02 8.02
CA LYS A 117 9.57 1.91 6.86
C LYS A 117 10.13 1.16 5.65
N ARG A 118 11.16 0.32 5.85
CA ARG A 118 11.73 -0.50 4.78
C ARG A 118 10.71 -1.49 4.25
N GLN A 119 9.95 -2.12 5.14
CA GLN A 119 8.90 -3.07 4.76
C GLN A 119 7.80 -2.38 3.95
N ARG A 120 7.33 -1.21 4.41
CA ARG A 120 6.30 -0.46 3.70
C ARG A 120 6.78 -0.02 2.31
N ARG A 121 8.03 0.44 2.21
CA ARG A 121 8.61 0.81 0.91
C ARG A 121 8.64 -0.40 -0.03
N HIS A 122 9.07 -1.54 0.46
CA HIS A 122 9.12 -2.78 -0.34
C HIS A 122 7.72 -3.17 -0.83
N GLU A 123 6.72 -3.07 0.03
CA GLU A 123 5.33 -3.38 -0.33
C GLU A 123 4.83 -2.48 -1.45
N LEU A 124 5.07 -1.18 -1.34
CA LEU A 124 4.63 -0.22 -2.37
C LEU A 124 5.37 -0.44 -3.69
N GLU A 125 6.67 -0.68 -3.65
CA GLU A 125 7.44 -0.97 -4.85
C GLU A 125 6.99 -2.26 -5.53
N SER A 126 6.67 -3.30 -4.76
CA SER A 126 6.16 -4.55 -5.29
C SER A 126 4.80 -4.37 -5.97
N GLN A 127 3.93 -3.54 -5.41
CA GLN A 127 2.66 -3.18 -6.05
C GLN A 127 2.90 -2.47 -7.37
N PHE A 128 3.88 -1.57 -7.44
CA PHE A 128 4.20 -0.86 -8.68
C PHE A 128 4.81 -1.80 -9.73
N ASP A 129 5.64 -2.75 -9.32
CA ASP A 129 6.16 -3.78 -10.22
C ASP A 129 5.00 -4.57 -10.85
N TRP A 130 4.02 -4.95 -10.04
CA TRP A 130 2.85 -5.68 -10.51
C TRP A 130 2.01 -4.83 -11.48
N LEU A 131 1.75 -3.56 -11.12
CA LEU A 131 1.01 -2.65 -12.00
C LEU A 131 1.70 -2.52 -13.35
N GLU A 132 3.01 -2.31 -13.35
CA GLU A 132 3.78 -2.18 -14.59
C GLU A 132 3.65 -3.45 -15.44
N SER A 133 3.73 -4.63 -14.85
CA SER A 133 3.60 -5.88 -15.59
C SER A 133 2.20 -6.07 -16.16
N GLU A 134 1.16 -5.57 -15.48
CA GLU A 134 -0.23 -5.71 -15.92
C GLU A 134 -0.58 -4.77 -17.07
N VAL A 135 -0.03 -3.56 -17.08
CA VAL A 135 -0.43 -2.52 -18.03
C VAL A 135 0.55 -2.33 -19.19
N VAL A 136 1.80 -2.74 -19.05
CA VAL A 136 2.85 -2.61 -20.08
C VAL A 136 3.20 -3.97 -20.68
N GLY A 137 3.02 -5.03 -19.91
CA GLY A 137 3.27 -6.39 -20.36
C GLY A 137 2.32 -6.88 -21.46
#